data_b84aa098ede658e969c38563d6bc758c
#
_entry.id   b84aa098ede658e969c38563d6bc758c
#
_cell.length_a   1.000
_cell.length_b   1.000
_cell.length_c   1.000
_cell.angle_alpha   90.00
_cell.angle_beta   90.00
_cell.angle_gamma   90.00
#
_symmetry.space_group_name_H-M   'P 1'
#
loop_
_entity.id
_entity.type
_entity.pdbx_description
1 polymer ?
#
loop_
_entity_poly.entity_id
_entity_poly.type
_entity_poly.pdbx_seq_one_letter_code
_entity_poly.pdbx_strand_id
1 'polypeptide(L)'
;MRLLLLLALLPACAGQGADPVLEALNRIRAEGRTCGGVYHPAAPPLAWDARLTAAARAHTEDMAAHGFLGHVGTDGSTVRERVEREGYLWSALGENVAYGPAQAEAALRAWAESPGHCANLMSGGYSEMAVAHAVNARSDMGVYWVQQFGTPP
;
A
#
# COMPACT_ATOMS: atom_id res chain seq x y z
N MET A 1 -50.11 7.79 -34.55
CA MET A 1 -48.64 8.01 -34.62
C MET A 1 -48.15 8.12 -33.18
N ARG A 2 -47.61 7.01 -32.61
CA ARG A 2 -47.12 6.97 -31.20
C ARG A 2 -45.62 7.22 -31.26
N LEU A 3 -45.21 8.34 -30.65
CA LEU A 3 -43.81 8.73 -30.50
C LEU A 3 -43.22 7.92 -29.33
N LEU A 4 -42.33 6.96 -29.61
CA LEU A 4 -41.52 6.28 -28.61
C LEU A 4 -40.37 7.20 -28.22
N LEU A 5 -40.42 7.72 -26.97
CA LEU A 5 -39.26 8.35 -26.36
C LEU A 5 -38.28 7.24 -25.93
N LEU A 6 -37.14 7.11 -26.66
CA LEU A 6 -35.99 6.36 -26.15
C LEU A 6 -35.33 7.15 -25.04
N LEU A 7 -35.52 6.72 -23.79
CA LEU A 7 -34.69 7.18 -22.69
C LEU A 7 -33.30 6.54 -22.82
N ALA A 8 -32.30 7.31 -23.23
CA ALA A 8 -30.91 6.88 -23.18
C ALA A 8 -30.48 6.85 -21.70
N LEU A 9 -30.31 5.64 -21.15
CA LEU A 9 -29.63 5.43 -19.88
C LEU A 9 -28.14 5.72 -20.09
N LEU A 10 -27.69 6.89 -19.64
CA LEU A 10 -26.27 7.17 -19.48
C LEU A 10 -25.71 6.25 -18.39
N PRO A 11 -24.59 5.53 -18.64
CA PRO A 11 -23.96 4.81 -17.54
C PRO A 11 -23.46 5.83 -16.52
N ALA A 12 -23.94 5.71 -15.30
CA ALA A 12 -23.38 6.40 -14.16
C ALA A 12 -21.91 5.95 -14.04
N CYS A 13 -20.97 6.81 -14.40
CA CYS A 13 -19.59 6.69 -13.94
C CYS A 13 -19.64 6.79 -12.41
N ALA A 14 -19.74 5.65 -11.73
CA ALA A 14 -19.39 5.55 -10.33
C ALA A 14 -17.89 5.91 -10.27
N GLY A 15 -17.60 7.16 -9.92
CA GLY A 15 -16.26 7.57 -9.54
C GLY A 15 -15.84 6.66 -8.41
N GLN A 16 -14.86 5.76 -8.65
CA GLN A 16 -14.19 5.05 -7.59
C GLN A 16 -13.50 6.14 -6.77
N GLY A 17 -14.06 6.46 -5.60
CA GLY A 17 -13.42 7.37 -4.66
C GLY A 17 -12.01 6.85 -4.43
N ALA A 18 -11.03 7.74 -4.46
CA ALA A 18 -9.65 7.35 -4.20
C ALA A 18 -9.57 6.67 -2.82
N ASP A 19 -8.70 5.67 -2.70
CA ASP A 19 -8.51 4.95 -1.43
C ASP A 19 -8.09 5.95 -0.33
N PRO A 20 -8.76 6.00 0.83
CA PRO A 20 -8.47 6.97 1.88
C PRO A 20 -7.01 6.95 2.36
N VAL A 21 -6.39 5.77 2.37
CA VAL A 21 -4.97 5.60 2.75
C VAL A 21 -4.05 6.20 1.71
N LEU A 22 -4.35 6.01 0.41
CA LEU A 22 -3.59 6.61 -0.67
C LEU A 22 -3.68 8.14 -0.61
N GLU A 23 -4.89 8.69 -0.40
CA GLU A 23 -5.07 10.14 -0.26
C GLU A 23 -4.33 10.69 0.95
N ALA A 24 -4.40 10.01 2.10
CA ALA A 24 -3.70 10.44 3.31
C ALA A 24 -2.18 10.42 3.12
N LEU A 25 -1.64 9.38 2.49
CA LEU A 25 -0.22 9.30 2.19
C LEU A 25 0.22 10.40 1.22
N ASN A 26 -0.55 10.63 0.16
CA ASN A 26 -0.22 11.66 -0.82
C ASN A 26 -0.25 13.08 -0.21
N ARG A 27 -1.11 13.34 0.77
CA ARG A 27 -1.05 14.60 1.56
C ARG A 27 0.25 14.70 2.35
N ILE A 28 0.68 13.62 3.04
CA ILE A 28 1.96 13.59 3.76
C ILE A 28 3.13 13.89 2.80
N ARG A 29 3.14 13.26 1.64
CA ARG A 29 4.20 13.42 0.64
C ARG A 29 4.27 14.84 0.05
N ALA A 30 3.12 15.51 -0.10
CA ALA A 30 3.04 16.85 -0.68
C ALA A 30 3.70 17.94 0.18
N GLU A 31 3.87 17.73 1.49
CA GLU A 31 4.34 18.75 2.42
C GLU A 31 5.84 18.66 2.75
N GLY A 32 6.48 17.53 2.44
CA GLY A 32 7.81 17.22 2.96
C GLY A 32 7.76 16.86 4.45
N ARG A 33 8.78 16.13 4.96
CA ARG A 33 8.77 15.63 6.33
C ARG A 33 10.16 15.33 6.86
N THR A 34 10.35 15.51 8.17
CA THR A 34 11.56 15.02 8.85
C THR A 34 11.31 13.62 9.38
N CYS A 35 12.11 12.65 8.93
CA CYS A 35 12.10 11.26 9.35
C CYS A 35 13.36 10.95 10.15
N GLY A 36 13.22 10.72 11.46
CA GLY A 36 14.36 10.38 12.31
C GLY A 36 15.50 11.42 12.30
N GLY A 37 15.17 12.70 12.17
CA GLY A 37 16.15 13.78 12.10
C GLY A 37 16.65 14.13 10.69
N VAL A 38 16.28 13.35 9.66
CA VAL A 38 16.61 13.63 8.25
C VAL A 38 15.41 14.25 7.55
N TYR A 39 15.57 15.42 6.95
CA TYR A 39 14.52 16.07 6.19
C TYR A 39 14.40 15.43 4.79
N HIS A 40 13.18 15.05 4.45
CA HIS A 40 12.78 14.59 3.12
C HIS A 40 11.91 15.66 2.48
N PRO A 41 12.25 16.18 1.30
CA PRO A 41 11.43 17.17 0.61
C PRO A 41 10.09 16.56 0.16
N ALA A 42 9.16 17.43 -0.25
CA ALA A 42 7.93 17.00 -0.90
C ALA A 42 8.24 16.05 -2.07
N ALA A 43 7.45 14.99 -2.18
CA ALA A 43 7.59 13.98 -3.21
C ALA A 43 6.32 13.90 -4.07
N PRO A 44 6.42 13.51 -5.35
CA PRO A 44 5.26 13.33 -6.22
C PRO A 44 4.24 12.36 -5.63
N PRO A 45 2.95 12.50 -5.95
CA PRO A 45 1.92 11.59 -5.49
C PRO A 45 2.14 10.18 -6.06
N LEU A 46 1.76 9.18 -5.28
CA LEU A 46 1.73 7.77 -5.68
C LEU A 46 0.38 7.43 -6.31
N ALA A 47 0.39 6.44 -7.21
CA ALA A 47 -0.80 5.79 -7.73
C ALA A 47 -0.98 4.41 -7.10
N TRP A 48 -2.21 3.90 -7.07
CA TRP A 48 -2.49 2.53 -6.62
C TRP A 48 -2.23 1.52 -7.74
N ASP A 49 -1.55 0.40 -7.42
CA ASP A 49 -1.33 -0.70 -8.35
C ASP A 49 -1.90 -2.02 -7.81
N ALA A 50 -2.69 -2.72 -8.65
CA ALA A 50 -3.35 -3.95 -8.27
C ALA A 50 -2.38 -5.14 -8.08
N ARG A 51 -1.26 -5.17 -8.81
CA ARG A 51 -0.25 -6.23 -8.71
C ARG A 51 0.53 -6.07 -7.41
N LEU A 52 0.87 -4.85 -7.02
CA LEU A 52 1.44 -4.56 -5.70
C LEU A 52 0.46 -4.93 -4.58
N THR A 53 -0.86 -4.74 -4.79
CA THR A 53 -1.90 -5.19 -3.85
C THR A 53 -1.89 -6.70 -3.67
N ALA A 54 -1.79 -7.45 -4.76
CA ALA A 54 -1.76 -8.92 -4.71
C ALA A 54 -0.51 -9.43 -3.97
N ALA A 55 0.66 -8.87 -4.26
CA ALA A 55 1.91 -9.20 -3.56
C ALA A 55 1.85 -8.86 -2.06
N ALA A 56 1.35 -7.68 -1.70
CA ALA A 56 1.16 -7.27 -0.32
C ALA A 56 0.18 -8.19 0.44
N ARG A 57 -0.94 -8.57 -0.20
CA ARG A 57 -1.91 -9.50 0.37
C ARG A 57 -1.30 -10.85 0.65
N ALA A 58 -0.61 -11.45 -0.32
CA ALA A 58 0.05 -12.74 -0.13
C ALA A 58 1.00 -12.73 1.08
N HIS A 59 1.75 -11.64 1.26
CA HIS A 59 2.68 -11.52 2.39
C HIS A 59 1.97 -11.27 3.73
N THR A 60 0.91 -10.47 3.78
CA THR A 60 0.12 -10.30 5.02
C THR A 60 -0.55 -11.61 5.45
N GLU A 61 -1.08 -12.38 4.49
CA GLU A 61 -1.69 -13.69 4.75
C GLU A 61 -0.66 -14.69 5.29
N ASP A 62 0.56 -14.71 4.72
CA ASP A 62 1.66 -15.54 5.20
C ASP A 62 2.08 -15.15 6.63
N MET A 63 2.31 -13.87 6.89
CA MET A 63 2.63 -13.37 8.23
C MET A 63 1.55 -13.71 9.26
N ALA A 64 0.27 -13.51 8.91
CA ALA A 64 -0.85 -13.80 9.79
C ALA A 64 -1.00 -15.31 10.05
N ALA A 65 -0.87 -16.14 9.02
CA ALA A 65 -1.01 -17.60 9.15
C ALA A 65 0.07 -18.21 10.05
N HIS A 66 1.28 -17.68 10.02
CA HIS A 66 2.44 -18.24 10.73
C HIS A 66 2.87 -17.42 11.97
N GLY A 67 2.22 -16.28 12.24
CA GLY A 67 2.44 -15.50 13.46
C GLY A 67 3.83 -14.84 13.52
N PHE A 68 4.34 -14.31 12.41
CA PHE A 68 5.63 -13.62 12.36
C PHE A 68 5.50 -12.23 11.74
N LEU A 69 6.49 -11.36 11.97
CA LEU A 69 6.66 -10.08 11.31
C LEU A 69 8.03 -10.02 10.64
N GLY A 70 8.08 -9.75 9.34
CA GLY A 70 9.32 -9.66 8.60
C GLY A 70 9.12 -9.39 7.12
N HIS A 71 10.21 -9.18 6.39
CA HIS A 71 10.20 -8.91 4.95
C HIS A 71 10.37 -10.17 4.09
N VAL A 72 10.83 -11.26 4.68
CA VAL A 72 11.04 -12.55 3.99
C VAL A 72 9.87 -13.46 4.37
N GLY A 73 9.22 -14.04 3.36
CA GLY A 73 8.12 -14.98 3.54
C GLY A 73 8.58 -16.34 4.09
N THR A 74 7.65 -17.15 4.59
CA THR A 74 7.95 -18.52 5.08
C THR A 74 8.48 -19.44 3.98
N ASP A 75 8.17 -19.14 2.72
CA ASP A 75 8.70 -19.82 1.53
C ASP A 75 10.09 -19.30 1.09
N GLY A 76 10.68 -18.37 1.86
CA GLY A 76 11.94 -17.71 1.55
C GLY A 76 11.81 -16.54 0.57
N SER A 77 10.61 -16.21 0.10
CA SER A 77 10.41 -15.14 -0.87
C SER A 77 10.73 -13.76 -0.29
N THR A 78 11.44 -12.97 -1.06
CA THR A 78 11.67 -11.55 -0.84
C THR A 78 10.54 -10.70 -1.43
N VAL A 79 10.53 -9.41 -1.12
CA VAL A 79 9.65 -8.40 -1.75
C VAL A 79 9.70 -8.52 -3.28
N ARG A 80 10.91 -8.59 -3.83
CA ARG A 80 11.16 -8.72 -5.27
C ARG A 80 10.40 -9.91 -5.87
N GLU A 81 10.63 -11.10 -5.33
CA GLU A 81 10.04 -12.32 -5.85
C GLU A 81 8.51 -12.31 -5.75
N ARG A 82 7.95 -11.72 -4.69
CA ARG A 82 6.51 -11.59 -4.55
C ARG A 82 5.90 -10.68 -5.61
N VAL A 83 6.47 -9.50 -5.88
CA VAL A 83 5.92 -8.58 -6.88
C VAL A 83 6.13 -9.11 -8.31
N GLU A 84 7.25 -9.81 -8.58
CA GLU A 84 7.51 -10.44 -9.87
C GLU A 84 6.53 -11.60 -10.17
N ARG A 85 6.12 -12.37 -9.16
CA ARG A 85 5.07 -13.40 -9.28
C ARG A 85 3.73 -12.82 -9.74
N GLU A 86 3.45 -11.57 -9.35
CA GLU A 86 2.23 -10.85 -9.76
C GLU A 86 2.40 -10.10 -11.09
N GLY A 87 3.53 -10.29 -11.77
CA GLY A 87 3.81 -9.64 -13.07
C GLY A 87 4.15 -8.17 -12.97
N TYR A 88 4.53 -7.68 -11.77
CA TYR A 88 4.98 -6.29 -11.61
C TYR A 88 6.45 -6.18 -12.05
N LEU A 89 6.68 -5.45 -13.14
CA LEU A 89 8.02 -5.07 -13.58
C LEU A 89 8.43 -3.80 -12.83
N TRP A 90 9.68 -3.72 -12.38
CA TRP A 90 10.11 -2.67 -11.50
C TRP A 90 11.51 -2.15 -11.81
N SER A 91 11.74 -0.85 -11.53
CA SER A 91 13.05 -0.22 -11.42
C SER A 91 13.39 0.12 -9.98
N ALA A 92 12.38 0.28 -9.10
CA ALA A 92 12.56 0.48 -7.67
C ALA A 92 11.45 -0.25 -6.90
N LEU A 93 11.79 -0.78 -5.72
CA LEU A 93 10.87 -1.44 -4.80
C LEU A 93 11.13 -1.01 -3.36
N GLY A 94 10.09 -0.99 -2.54
CA GLY A 94 10.17 -0.78 -1.10
C GLY A 94 9.00 -1.45 -0.39
N GLU A 95 9.18 -1.73 0.90
CA GLU A 95 8.15 -2.35 1.71
C GLU A 95 8.19 -1.81 3.14
N ASN A 96 7.02 -1.52 3.69
CA ASN A 96 6.80 -1.31 5.10
C ASN A 96 5.93 -2.43 5.64
N VAL A 97 6.30 -2.99 6.78
CA VAL A 97 5.49 -3.99 7.50
C VAL A 97 5.16 -3.49 8.89
N ALA A 98 4.00 -3.87 9.41
CA ALA A 98 3.58 -3.56 10.77
C ALA A 98 2.61 -4.60 11.29
N TYR A 99 2.36 -4.58 12.61
CA TYR A 99 1.28 -5.31 13.25
C TYR A 99 0.60 -4.44 14.33
N GLY A 100 -0.59 -4.82 14.72
CA GLY A 100 -1.33 -4.25 15.84
C GLY A 100 -2.45 -3.30 15.44
N PRO A 101 -2.24 -2.19 14.72
CA PRO A 101 -3.32 -1.26 14.40
C PRO A 101 -4.51 -1.95 13.74
N ALA A 102 -5.72 -1.63 14.20
CA ALA A 102 -6.94 -2.21 13.62
C ALA A 102 -7.38 -1.51 12.33
N GLN A 103 -6.85 -0.33 12.02
CA GLN A 103 -7.24 0.50 10.90
C GLN A 103 -6.02 0.96 10.09
N ALA A 104 -6.20 1.10 8.80
CA ALA A 104 -5.13 1.44 7.86
C ALA A 104 -4.50 2.82 8.13
N GLU A 105 -5.30 3.80 8.52
CA GLU A 105 -4.79 5.14 8.86
C GLU A 105 -3.92 5.12 10.12
N ALA A 106 -4.21 4.20 11.06
CA ALA A 106 -3.38 4.03 12.25
C ALA A 106 -2.05 3.35 11.91
N ALA A 107 -2.05 2.38 10.99
CA ALA A 107 -0.83 1.79 10.45
C ALA A 107 0.02 2.84 9.70
N LEU A 108 -0.62 3.68 8.87
CA LEU A 108 0.06 4.77 8.16
C LEU A 108 0.72 5.76 9.12
N ARG A 109 0.03 6.15 10.22
CA ARG A 109 0.61 7.01 11.25
C ARG A 109 1.82 6.36 11.92
N ALA A 110 1.73 5.09 12.28
CA ALA A 110 2.82 4.35 12.91
C ALA A 110 4.06 4.30 11.99
N TRP A 111 3.86 4.05 10.69
CA TRP A 111 4.95 4.11 9.72
C TRP A 111 5.53 5.52 9.58
N ALA A 112 4.69 6.56 9.58
CA ALA A 112 5.14 7.94 9.48
C ALA A 112 5.96 8.42 10.69
N GLU A 113 5.82 7.78 11.85
CA GLU A 113 6.56 8.07 13.08
C GLU A 113 7.86 7.25 13.21
N SER A 114 8.01 6.18 12.43
CA SER A 114 9.21 5.33 12.44
C SER A 114 10.22 5.79 11.38
N PRO A 115 11.47 6.09 11.75
CA PRO A 115 12.44 6.71 10.83
C PRO A 115 12.60 6.00 9.49
N GLY A 116 12.81 4.69 9.49
CA GLY A 116 13.01 3.89 8.26
C GLY A 116 11.74 3.78 7.42
N HIS A 117 10.58 3.53 8.04
CA HIS A 117 9.30 3.47 7.33
C HIS A 117 8.91 4.85 6.77
N CYS A 118 9.13 5.91 7.53
CA CYS A 118 8.91 7.28 7.11
C CYS A 118 9.77 7.64 5.88
N ALA A 119 11.03 7.21 5.83
CA ALA A 119 11.89 7.40 4.67
C ALA A 119 11.31 6.74 3.41
N ASN A 120 10.73 5.54 3.53
CA ASN A 120 10.02 4.89 2.42
C ASN A 120 8.79 5.70 1.98
N LEU A 121 7.96 6.17 2.93
CA LEU A 121 6.80 7.02 2.63
C LEU A 121 7.19 8.26 1.82
N MET A 122 8.33 8.86 2.14
CA MET A 122 8.80 10.12 1.56
C MET A 122 9.72 9.95 0.36
N SER A 123 10.06 8.72 -0.04
CA SER A 123 10.96 8.49 -1.17
C SER A 123 10.35 8.97 -2.48
N GLY A 124 11.03 9.90 -3.16
CA GLY A 124 10.71 10.34 -4.52
C GLY A 124 11.01 9.29 -5.60
N GLY A 125 11.65 8.17 -5.23
CA GLY A 125 11.97 7.07 -6.13
C GLY A 125 10.80 6.13 -6.41
N TYR A 126 9.66 6.27 -5.70
CA TYR A 126 8.47 5.46 -5.93
C TYR A 126 7.37 6.27 -6.62
N SER A 127 6.66 5.63 -7.55
CA SER A 127 5.51 6.19 -8.28
C SER A 127 4.20 5.45 -8.01
N GLU A 128 4.27 4.22 -7.47
CA GLU A 128 3.11 3.37 -7.21
C GLU A 128 3.18 2.74 -5.82
N MET A 129 2.02 2.39 -5.28
CA MET A 129 1.91 1.76 -3.97
C MET A 129 0.67 0.86 -3.87
N ALA A 130 0.66 0.04 -2.83
CA ALA A 130 -0.51 -0.66 -2.32
C ALA A 130 -0.40 -0.85 -0.81
N VAL A 131 -1.54 -1.07 -0.15
CA VAL A 131 -1.61 -1.52 1.24
C VAL A 131 -2.53 -2.73 1.32
N ALA A 132 -2.13 -3.73 2.09
CA ALA A 132 -2.96 -4.88 2.42
C ALA A 132 -2.86 -5.22 3.90
N HIS A 133 -3.83 -5.96 4.40
CA HIS A 133 -3.82 -6.48 5.76
C HIS A 133 -4.41 -7.88 5.84
N ALA A 134 -4.04 -8.60 6.90
CA ALA A 134 -4.65 -9.86 7.29
C ALA A 134 -4.77 -9.93 8.82
N VAL A 135 -5.75 -10.69 9.30
CA VAL A 135 -6.06 -10.81 10.73
C VAL A 135 -5.78 -12.23 11.20
N ASN A 136 -5.08 -12.36 12.34
CA ASN A 136 -5.01 -13.59 13.09
C ASN A 136 -5.45 -13.33 14.53
N ALA A 137 -6.72 -13.63 14.83
CA ALA A 137 -7.31 -13.42 16.15
C ALA A 137 -6.69 -14.29 17.27
N ARG A 138 -5.84 -15.27 16.93
CA ARG A 138 -5.12 -16.13 17.88
C ARG A 138 -3.69 -15.67 18.13
N SER A 139 -3.21 -14.68 17.38
CA SER A 139 -1.91 -14.07 17.55
C SER A 139 -2.01 -12.81 18.41
N ASP A 140 -1.07 -12.62 19.34
CA ASP A 140 -0.93 -11.37 20.10
C ASP A 140 -0.67 -10.15 19.20
N MET A 141 -0.20 -10.37 17.99
CA MET A 141 0.00 -9.33 16.98
C MET A 141 -1.30 -8.85 16.34
N GLY A 142 -2.34 -9.69 16.29
CA GLY A 142 -3.70 -9.37 15.82
C GLY A 142 -3.79 -9.10 14.33
N VAL A 143 -3.54 -7.87 13.90
CA VAL A 143 -3.63 -7.43 12.51
C VAL A 143 -2.22 -7.20 11.95
N TYR A 144 -1.97 -7.77 10.77
CA TYR A 144 -0.70 -7.64 10.03
C TYR A 144 -0.90 -6.74 8.83
N TRP A 145 0.05 -5.86 8.57
CA TRP A 145 0.01 -4.86 7.51
C TRP A 145 1.23 -4.94 6.63
N VAL A 146 1.02 -4.82 5.33
CA VAL A 146 2.09 -4.59 4.34
C VAL A 146 1.73 -3.38 3.51
N GLN A 147 2.65 -2.44 3.39
CA GLN A 147 2.63 -1.37 2.40
C GLN A 147 3.75 -1.65 1.39
N GLN A 148 3.35 -1.82 0.15
CA GLN A 148 4.24 -2.10 -0.96
C GLN A 148 4.43 -0.83 -1.79
N PHE A 149 5.68 -0.54 -2.18
CA PHE A 149 6.02 0.56 -3.09
C PHE A 149 6.71 0.01 -4.32
N GLY A 150 6.51 0.67 -5.45
CA GLY A 150 7.20 0.34 -6.69
C GLY A 150 7.29 1.51 -7.65
N THR A 151 8.16 1.34 -8.63
CA THR A 151 8.24 2.17 -9.83
C THR A 151 8.48 1.25 -11.01
N PRO A 152 7.64 1.28 -12.06
CA PRO A 152 7.91 0.56 -13.29
C PRO A 152 9.21 1.04 -13.97
N PRO A 153 9.78 0.25 -14.92
CA PRO A 153 10.96 0.63 -15.69
C PRO A 153 10.76 1.89 -16.51
#